data_2bb60220ab00b9f05083be181ad79f97
#
_entry.id   2bb60220ab00b9f05083be181ad79f97
#
_cell.length_a   1.000
_cell.length_b   1.000
_cell.length_c   1.000
_cell.angle_alpha   90.00
_cell.angle_beta   90.00
_cell.angle_gamma   90.00
#
_symmetry.space_group_name_H-M   'P 1'
#
loop_
_entity.id
_entity.type
_entity.pdbx_description
1 polymer ?
#
loop_
_entity_poly.entity_id
_entity_poly.type
_entity_poly.pdbx_seq_one_letter_code
_entity_poly.pdbx_strand_id
1 'polypeptide(L)'
;SVAAVADAVRKEVQRLFQRPFDAHEFLQTLWDAYLLALTREKKAQRIGEYANIFTVHKFFVWLKQKDTAFADASGKKFVPYLPDEFAVDIGKLLAEGVTQTQQGYRLHLVPVRNPKEALFIVNLATGKGQSYGLISFVQVKEG
;
A
#
# COMPACT_ATOMS: atom_id res chain seq x y z
N SER A 1 -5.75 -23.88 -23.79
CA SER A 1 -5.20 -25.13 -23.27
C SER A 1 -4.89 -25.05 -21.80
N VAL A 2 -4.80 -26.16 -21.11
CA VAL A 2 -4.42 -26.23 -19.70
C VAL A 2 -3.03 -25.66 -19.50
N ALA A 3 -2.09 -25.92 -20.40
CA ALA A 3 -0.73 -25.40 -20.32
C ALA A 3 -0.69 -23.88 -20.42
N ALA A 4 -1.51 -23.28 -21.29
CA ALA A 4 -1.59 -21.83 -21.44
C ALA A 4 -2.19 -21.17 -20.20
N VAL A 5 -3.21 -21.78 -19.58
CA VAL A 5 -3.83 -21.30 -18.35
C VAL A 5 -2.82 -21.37 -17.20
N ALA A 6 -2.09 -22.48 -17.06
CA ALA A 6 -1.09 -22.66 -16.02
C ALA A 6 0.04 -21.62 -16.14
N ASP A 7 0.48 -21.32 -17.38
CA ASP A 7 1.49 -20.30 -17.63
C ASP A 7 0.99 -18.90 -17.25
N ALA A 8 -0.25 -18.57 -17.61
CA ALA A 8 -0.86 -17.27 -17.26
C ALA A 8 -0.96 -17.10 -15.73
N VAL A 9 -1.38 -18.14 -15.01
CA VAL A 9 -1.46 -18.12 -13.54
C VAL A 9 -0.06 -17.92 -12.94
N ARG A 10 0.95 -18.61 -13.45
CA ARG A 10 2.34 -18.49 -12.98
C ARG A 10 2.85 -17.07 -13.15
N LYS A 11 2.58 -16.43 -14.29
CA LYS A 11 2.97 -15.04 -14.54
C LYS A 11 2.31 -14.07 -13.57
N GLU A 12 1.02 -14.27 -13.25
CA GLU A 12 0.31 -13.44 -12.26
C GLU A 12 0.88 -13.62 -10.86
N VAL A 13 1.19 -14.85 -10.45
CA VAL A 13 1.83 -15.12 -9.14
C VAL A 13 3.18 -14.43 -9.06
N GLN A 14 4.00 -14.50 -10.12
CA GLN A 14 5.28 -13.81 -10.17
C GLN A 14 5.12 -12.31 -10.08
N ARG A 15 4.18 -11.74 -10.83
CA ARG A 15 3.89 -10.31 -10.81
C ARG A 15 3.52 -9.82 -9.40
N LEU A 16 2.68 -10.57 -8.69
CA LEU A 16 2.16 -10.16 -7.38
C LEU A 16 3.14 -10.44 -6.23
N PHE A 17 3.82 -11.58 -6.23
CA PHE A 17 4.53 -12.06 -5.04
C PHE A 17 6.05 -12.04 -5.14
N GLN A 18 6.63 -12.01 -6.34
CA GLN A 18 8.09 -12.11 -6.52
C GLN A 18 8.79 -10.76 -6.76
N ARG A 19 8.14 -9.65 -6.42
CA ARG A 19 8.78 -8.34 -6.51
C ARG A 19 9.71 -8.13 -5.33
N PRO A 20 10.84 -7.40 -5.53
CA PRO A 20 11.68 -6.99 -4.42
C PRO A 20 10.87 -6.23 -3.36
N PHE A 21 11.08 -6.54 -2.09
CA PHE A 21 10.32 -5.93 -1.00
C PHE A 21 11.23 -5.66 0.20
N ASP A 22 11.25 -4.42 0.65
CA ASP A 22 11.89 -3.99 1.89
C ASP A 22 10.82 -3.39 2.78
N ALA A 23 10.53 -4.03 3.90
CA ALA A 23 9.43 -3.66 4.79
C ALA A 23 9.60 -2.25 5.38
N HIS A 24 10.80 -1.89 5.81
CA HIS A 24 11.03 -0.57 6.41
C HIS A 24 10.90 0.55 5.37
N GLU A 25 11.43 0.35 4.19
CA GLU A 25 11.31 1.30 3.08
C GLU A 25 9.84 1.43 2.66
N PHE A 26 9.13 0.31 2.53
CA PHE A 26 7.72 0.29 2.20
C PHE A 26 6.89 1.06 3.23
N LEU A 27 7.12 0.82 4.51
CA LEU A 27 6.40 1.49 5.58
C LEU A 27 6.66 3.01 5.55
N GLN A 28 7.90 3.42 5.31
CA GLN A 28 8.24 4.85 5.22
C GLN A 28 7.51 5.52 4.05
N THR A 29 7.48 4.87 2.88
CA THR A 29 6.74 5.38 1.72
C THR A 29 5.24 5.43 2.01
N LEU A 30 4.70 4.42 2.69
CA LEU A 30 3.30 4.39 3.09
C LEU A 30 2.96 5.54 4.04
N TRP A 31 3.82 5.84 4.99
CA TRP A 31 3.71 6.98 5.90
C TRP A 31 3.67 8.30 5.12
N ASP A 32 4.60 8.49 4.19
CA ASP A 32 4.66 9.70 3.36
C ASP A 32 3.41 9.84 2.50
N ALA A 33 2.94 8.75 1.90
CA ALA A 33 1.71 8.73 1.11
C ALA A 33 0.48 9.06 1.96
N TYR A 34 0.42 8.55 3.17
CA TYR A 34 -0.66 8.85 4.13
C TYR A 34 -0.71 10.35 4.47
N LEU A 35 0.43 10.97 4.75
CA LEU A 35 0.49 12.41 5.05
C LEU A 35 -0.01 13.25 3.86
N LEU A 36 0.36 12.87 2.64
CA LEU A 36 -0.11 13.53 1.43
C LEU A 36 -1.62 13.33 1.24
N ALA A 37 -2.12 12.13 1.54
CA ALA A 37 -3.56 11.82 1.45
C ALA A 37 -4.38 12.65 2.42
N LEU A 38 -3.90 12.85 3.65
CA LEU A 38 -4.56 13.73 4.63
C LEU A 38 -4.70 15.15 4.10
N THR A 39 -3.64 15.67 3.49
CA THR A 39 -3.64 17.00 2.88
C THR A 39 -4.68 17.07 1.76
N ARG A 40 -4.69 16.07 0.87
CA ARG A 40 -5.62 15.99 -0.26
C ARG A 40 -7.07 15.92 0.20
N GLU A 41 -7.34 15.19 1.26
CA GLU A 41 -8.70 15.01 1.81
C GLU A 41 -9.12 16.13 2.76
N LYS A 42 -8.30 17.17 2.90
CA LYS A 42 -8.57 18.34 3.75
C LYS A 42 -8.80 17.95 5.21
N LYS A 43 -8.07 16.96 5.69
CA LYS A 43 -8.13 16.49 7.08
C LYS A 43 -7.29 17.35 8.03
N ALA A 44 -7.00 18.59 7.64
CA ALA A 44 -6.22 19.56 8.42
C ALA A 44 -4.85 19.03 8.90
N GLN A 45 -4.28 18.07 8.17
CA GLN A 45 -2.99 17.44 8.47
C GLN A 45 -2.92 16.83 9.87
N ARG A 46 -4.05 16.45 10.44
CA ARG A 46 -4.08 15.80 11.75
C ARG A 46 -3.64 14.33 11.60
N ILE A 47 -2.43 14.05 12.07
CA ILE A 47 -1.94 12.69 12.15
C ILE A 47 -2.85 11.91 13.11
N GLY A 48 -3.31 10.73 12.68
CA GLY A 48 -4.28 9.92 13.41
C GLY A 48 -5.66 9.91 12.75
N GLU A 49 -5.97 10.91 11.91
CA GLU A 49 -7.19 10.90 11.10
C GLU A 49 -7.14 9.79 10.04
N TYR A 50 -8.30 9.31 9.64
CA TYR A 50 -8.40 8.24 8.65
C TYR A 50 -8.33 8.81 7.23
N ALA A 51 -7.48 8.23 6.38
CA ALA A 51 -7.39 8.54 4.97
C ALA A 51 -7.94 7.37 4.15
N ASN A 52 -8.58 7.68 3.03
CA ASN A 52 -9.06 6.67 2.09
C ASN A 52 -7.87 5.88 1.53
N ILE A 53 -7.96 4.54 1.58
CA ILE A 53 -6.86 3.66 1.17
C ILE A 53 -6.46 3.87 -0.30
N PHE A 54 -7.42 4.17 -1.17
CA PHE A 54 -7.14 4.40 -2.60
C PHE A 54 -6.49 5.75 -2.83
N THR A 55 -6.79 6.76 -2.02
CA THR A 55 -6.06 8.04 -2.05
C THR A 55 -4.61 7.84 -1.62
N VAL A 56 -4.38 7.07 -0.58
CA VAL A 56 -3.03 6.71 -0.14
C VAL A 56 -2.29 5.95 -1.25
N HIS A 57 -2.95 5.00 -1.91
CA HIS A 57 -2.37 4.26 -3.02
C HIS A 57 -1.92 5.20 -4.15
N LYS A 58 -2.73 6.19 -4.52
CA LYS A 58 -2.37 7.16 -5.59
C LYS A 58 -1.08 7.90 -5.25
N PHE A 59 -0.94 8.39 -4.04
CA PHE A 59 0.28 9.07 -3.61
C PHE A 59 1.46 8.10 -3.49
N PHE A 60 1.20 6.86 -3.09
CA PHE A 60 2.22 5.83 -3.07
C PHE A 60 2.79 5.58 -4.48
N VAL A 61 1.93 5.47 -5.48
CA VAL A 61 2.35 5.35 -6.88
C VAL A 61 3.22 6.53 -7.29
N TRP A 62 2.84 7.73 -6.92
CA TRP A 62 3.60 8.94 -7.19
C TRP A 62 5.00 8.90 -6.58
N LEU A 63 5.07 8.51 -5.31
CA LEU A 63 6.34 8.45 -4.57
C LEU A 63 7.29 7.36 -5.10
N LYS A 64 6.78 6.36 -5.79
CA LYS A 64 7.60 5.32 -6.43
C LYS A 64 8.26 5.78 -7.72
N GLN A 65 7.79 6.85 -8.32
CA GLN A 65 8.33 7.32 -9.59
C GLN A 65 9.70 7.94 -9.40
N LYS A 66 10.56 7.77 -10.40
CA LYS A 66 11.83 8.48 -10.47
C LYS A 66 11.58 9.87 -11.06
N ASP A 67 12.44 10.84 -10.73
CA ASP A 67 12.33 12.21 -11.24
C ASP A 67 12.26 12.24 -12.77
N THR A 68 13.01 11.36 -13.44
CA THR A 68 13.01 11.25 -14.89
C THR A 68 11.66 10.90 -15.49
N ALA A 69 10.79 10.23 -14.74
CA ALA A 69 9.45 9.89 -15.20
C ALA A 69 8.58 11.14 -15.38
N PHE A 70 8.73 12.13 -14.52
CA PHE A 70 7.95 13.37 -14.56
C PHE A 70 8.44 14.32 -15.67
N ALA A 71 9.70 14.19 -16.07
CA ALA A 71 10.27 14.97 -17.17
C ALA A 71 9.96 14.40 -18.56
N ASP A 72 9.47 13.16 -18.64
CA ASP A 72 9.16 12.46 -19.88
C ASP A 72 7.70 12.68 -20.29
N ALA A 73 7.50 13.56 -21.27
CA ALA A 73 6.17 13.87 -21.79
C ALA A 73 5.45 12.67 -22.43
N SER A 74 6.18 11.62 -22.83
CA SER A 74 5.59 10.41 -23.42
C SER A 74 4.94 9.49 -22.40
N GLY A 75 5.27 9.64 -21.12
CA GLY A 75 4.80 8.76 -20.03
C GLY A 75 5.46 7.39 -20.02
N LYS A 76 6.41 7.10 -20.89
CA LYS A 76 7.02 5.75 -21.00
C LYS A 76 7.86 5.37 -19.79
N LYS A 77 8.33 6.34 -19.02
CA LYS A 77 9.14 6.10 -17.82
C LYS A 77 8.29 5.97 -16.56
N PHE A 78 6.98 6.14 -16.67
CA PHE A 78 6.07 5.95 -15.56
C PHE A 78 5.98 4.45 -15.22
N VAL A 79 6.24 4.10 -13.96
CA VAL A 79 6.17 2.72 -13.47
C VAL A 79 4.80 2.51 -12.83
N PRO A 80 3.94 1.66 -13.41
CA PRO A 80 2.65 1.37 -12.81
C PRO A 80 2.80 0.57 -11.53
N TYR A 81 1.89 0.81 -10.59
CA TYR A 81 1.78 0.06 -9.36
C TYR A 81 0.30 -0.12 -9.05
N LEU A 82 -0.20 -1.32 -9.32
CA LEU A 82 -1.63 -1.60 -9.28
C LEU A 82 -2.15 -1.80 -7.86
N PRO A 83 -3.44 -1.60 -7.61
CA PRO A 83 -4.01 -1.80 -6.27
C PRO A 83 -3.79 -3.22 -5.72
N ASP A 84 -3.86 -4.26 -6.56
CA ASP A 84 -3.61 -5.63 -6.12
C ASP A 84 -2.15 -5.84 -5.69
N GLU A 85 -1.21 -5.19 -6.36
CA GLU A 85 0.20 -5.20 -5.97
C GLU A 85 0.40 -4.50 -4.62
N PHE A 86 -0.26 -3.37 -4.43
CA PHE A 86 -0.28 -2.64 -3.16
C PHE A 86 -0.85 -3.50 -2.02
N ALA A 87 -1.96 -4.20 -2.27
CA ALA A 87 -2.58 -5.10 -1.30
C ALA A 87 -1.63 -6.22 -0.87
N VAL A 88 -0.95 -6.85 -1.83
CA VAL A 88 0.03 -7.91 -1.54
C VAL A 88 1.20 -7.36 -0.72
N ASP A 89 1.69 -6.18 -1.06
CA ASP A 89 2.82 -5.60 -0.34
C ASP A 89 2.44 -5.20 1.10
N ILE A 90 1.23 -4.68 1.32
CA ILE A 90 0.73 -4.48 2.69
C ILE A 90 0.64 -5.81 3.43
N GLY A 91 0.18 -6.87 2.77
CA GLY A 91 0.14 -8.22 3.34
C GLY A 91 1.51 -8.74 3.76
N LYS A 92 2.55 -8.46 2.96
CA LYS A 92 3.94 -8.76 3.31
C LYS A 92 4.40 -7.94 4.52
N LEU A 93 4.06 -6.68 4.56
CA LEU A 93 4.38 -5.78 5.67
C LEU A 93 3.79 -6.31 6.99
N LEU A 94 2.51 -6.69 6.97
CA LEU A 94 1.85 -7.26 8.14
C LEU A 94 2.50 -8.57 8.57
N ALA A 95 2.89 -9.41 7.61
CA ALA A 95 3.55 -10.68 7.89
C ALA A 95 4.90 -10.49 8.58
N GLU A 96 5.65 -9.45 8.22
CA GLU A 96 6.94 -9.14 8.84
C GLU A 96 6.80 -8.38 10.17
N GLY A 97 5.60 -7.90 10.50
CA GLY A 97 5.35 -7.18 11.74
C GLY A 97 5.98 -5.79 11.80
N VAL A 98 6.41 -5.24 10.68
CA VAL A 98 7.01 -3.90 10.61
C VAL A 98 5.89 -2.89 10.43
N THR A 99 5.31 -2.43 11.53
CA THR A 99 4.12 -1.56 11.52
C THR A 99 4.33 -0.21 12.21
N GLN A 100 5.49 0.01 12.82
CA GLN A 100 5.79 1.25 13.52
C GLN A 100 6.88 2.03 12.78
N THR A 101 6.61 3.30 12.49
CA THR A 101 7.57 4.20 11.83
C THR A 101 8.69 4.61 12.80
N GLN A 102 9.79 5.12 12.25
CA GLN A 102 10.88 5.69 13.05
C GLN A 102 10.41 6.89 13.88
N GLN A 103 9.36 7.58 13.42
CA GLN A 103 8.78 8.72 14.11
C GLN A 103 7.88 8.31 15.29
N GLY A 104 7.65 7.01 15.50
CA GLY A 104 6.85 6.51 16.62
C GLY A 104 5.35 6.42 16.34
N TYR A 105 4.95 6.25 15.09
CA TYR A 105 3.54 6.07 14.72
C TYR A 105 3.31 4.66 14.20
N ARG A 106 2.19 4.05 14.61
CA ARG A 106 1.82 2.70 14.21
C ARG A 106 0.75 2.73 13.14
N LEU A 107 0.93 1.91 12.11
CA LEU A 107 -0.04 1.67 11.05
C LEU A 107 -1.33 1.08 11.63
N HIS A 108 -2.45 1.66 11.25
CA HIS A 108 -3.79 1.18 11.59
C HIS A 108 -4.63 1.09 10.32
N LEU A 109 -5.11 -0.12 10.03
CA LEU A 109 -5.98 -0.39 8.89
C LEU A 109 -7.41 -0.57 9.40
N VAL A 110 -8.36 0.09 8.74
CA VAL A 110 -9.77 0.09 9.17
C VAL A 110 -10.62 -0.69 8.18
N PRO A 111 -11.31 -1.75 8.65
CA PRO A 111 -12.23 -2.50 7.80
C PRO A 111 -13.41 -1.65 7.36
N VAL A 112 -13.90 -1.91 6.14
CA VAL A 112 -15.15 -1.34 5.65
C VAL A 112 -15.99 -2.45 5.03
N ARG A 113 -17.32 -2.29 5.06
CA ARG A 113 -18.25 -3.32 4.60
C ARG A 113 -18.43 -3.36 3.09
N ASN A 114 -18.38 -2.18 2.43
CA ASN A 114 -18.61 -2.11 1.00
C ASN A 114 -17.36 -2.57 0.24
N PRO A 115 -17.42 -3.70 -0.51
CA PRO A 115 -16.25 -4.19 -1.24
C PRO A 115 -15.72 -3.22 -2.29
N LYS A 116 -16.57 -2.33 -2.81
CA LYS A 116 -16.19 -1.33 -3.82
C LYS A 116 -15.32 -0.21 -3.22
N GLU A 117 -15.39 -0.02 -1.90
CA GLU A 117 -14.64 0.99 -1.17
C GLU A 117 -13.45 0.40 -0.41
N ALA A 118 -13.19 -0.89 -0.64
CA ALA A 118 -12.22 -1.64 0.13
C ALA A 118 -11.18 -2.31 -0.74
N LEU A 119 -9.99 -2.46 -0.16
CA LEU A 119 -8.91 -3.26 -0.70
C LEU A 119 -8.79 -4.52 0.16
N PHE A 120 -8.87 -5.70 -0.48
CA PHE A 120 -8.74 -6.96 0.22
C PHE A 120 -7.26 -7.27 0.46
N ILE A 121 -6.89 -7.38 1.74
CA ILE A 121 -5.50 -7.59 2.15
C ILE A 121 -5.41 -8.87 2.96
N VAL A 122 -4.45 -9.73 2.60
CA VAL A 122 -4.18 -10.97 3.31
C VAL A 122 -2.87 -10.83 4.06
N ASN A 123 -2.91 -11.06 5.37
CA ASN A 123 -1.68 -11.21 6.15
C ASN A 123 -1.00 -12.52 5.73
N LEU A 124 0.15 -12.41 5.07
CA LEU A 124 0.81 -13.58 4.47
C LEU A 124 1.43 -14.52 5.50
N ALA A 125 1.55 -14.10 6.76
CA ALA A 125 2.00 -14.99 7.83
C ALA A 125 0.87 -15.87 8.37
N THR A 126 -0.36 -15.33 8.46
CA THR A 126 -1.51 -16.02 9.07
C THR A 126 -2.49 -16.56 8.04
N GLY A 127 -2.44 -16.06 6.80
CA GLY A 127 -3.43 -16.39 5.76
C GLY A 127 -4.79 -15.72 5.96
N LYS A 128 -4.95 -14.87 6.97
CA LYS A 128 -6.21 -14.17 7.23
C LYS A 128 -6.35 -12.95 6.35
N GLY A 129 -7.49 -12.87 5.64
CA GLY A 129 -7.82 -11.77 4.75
C GLY A 129 -8.94 -10.91 5.32
N GLN A 130 -8.89 -9.63 4.99
CA GLN A 130 -9.92 -8.66 5.38
C GLN A 130 -9.98 -7.52 4.36
N SER A 131 -11.16 -6.95 4.19
CA SER A 131 -11.36 -5.77 3.34
C SER A 131 -11.16 -4.50 4.15
N TYR A 132 -10.17 -3.69 3.78
CA TYR A 132 -9.84 -2.44 4.44
C TYR A 132 -10.09 -1.27 3.50
N GLY A 133 -10.70 -0.21 4.01
CA GLY A 133 -11.00 0.99 3.22
C GLY A 133 -10.26 2.23 3.69
N LEU A 134 -9.77 2.25 4.92
CA LEU A 134 -9.14 3.41 5.51
C LEU A 134 -7.79 3.05 6.11
N ILE A 135 -6.89 4.02 6.09
CA ILE A 135 -5.56 3.93 6.71
C ILE A 135 -5.39 5.09 7.68
N SER A 136 -4.81 4.83 8.83
CA SER A 136 -4.27 5.87 9.70
C SER A 136 -2.95 5.43 10.31
N PHE A 137 -2.26 6.37 10.90
CA PHE A 137 -1.09 6.13 11.74
C PHE A 137 -1.35 6.80 13.08
N VAL A 138 -1.18 6.06 14.15
CA VAL A 138 -1.52 6.48 15.50
C VAL A 138 -0.24 6.54 16.32
N GLN A 139 -0.05 7.62 17.06
CA GLN A 139 1.12 7.77 17.91
C GLN A 139 1.15 6.65 18.95
N VAL A 140 2.30 6.00 19.06
CA VAL A 140 2.53 4.98 20.08
C VAL A 140 2.88 5.69 21.37
N LYS A 141 2.07 5.47 22.42
CA LYS A 141 2.38 5.99 23.74
C LYS A 141 3.43 5.10 24.39
N GLU A 142 4.55 5.70 24.75
CA GLU A 142 5.52 5.05 25.62
C GLU A 142 4.88 4.94 27.02
N GLY A 143 4.63 3.70 27.40
CA GLY A 143 3.97 3.43 28.67
C GLY A 143 4.89 3.03 29.76
#